data_1adcd07cbc56a8bbc1ded797bac112af
#
_entry.id   1adcd07cbc56a8bbc1ded797bac112af
#
_cell.length_a   1.000
_cell.length_b   1.000
_cell.length_c   1.000
_cell.angle_alpha   90.00
_cell.angle_beta   90.00
_cell.angle_gamma   90.00
#
_symmetry.space_group_name_H-M   'P 1'
#
loop_
_entity.id
_entity.type
_entity.pdbx_description
1 polymer ?
#
loop_
_entity_poly.entity_id
_entity_poly.type
_entity_poly.pdbx_seq_one_letter_code
_entity_poly.pdbx_strand_id
1 'polypeptide(L)'
;MVEEINWRNLNASQLEEEYSPSSVIGGNYLPFIHEYIKRSDDVASSNSIIECFYGPMQSNSIDLILPENTPKDKPFPLLVFIHGGYWQELSKKESLFAAKDILSEGIAFAAVDYTLCPNVTIQAIVDECVMALRYLQSIGSKYNFDPNKIVLAGSSAGAHLASMCVLEGMKAKDGSSLRIASTILVSGIYELEPIIQTSINDAIKMNRTVANSMSPMLKDLGNFPDTLIVWGENETAEFKGQSNVFSKKLIEFGVNVKAFEVPSRNHFDVILDLTNRNTLLGYEFYKLIAKVKS
;
A
#
# COMPACT_ATOMS: atom_id res chain seq x y z
N MET A 1 24.77 -8.12 -2.42
CA MET A 1 24.74 -6.65 -2.56
C MET A 1 23.62 -6.37 -3.52
N VAL A 2 22.54 -5.69 -3.08
CA VAL A 2 21.50 -5.22 -4.02
C VAL A 2 22.17 -4.07 -4.77
N GLU A 3 22.26 -4.19 -6.09
CA GLU A 3 22.78 -3.11 -6.93
C GLU A 3 21.94 -1.86 -6.72
N GLU A 4 22.60 -0.69 -6.65
CA GLU A 4 21.88 0.58 -6.56
C GLU A 4 21.02 0.77 -7.81
N ILE A 5 19.80 1.28 -7.65
CA ILE A 5 18.91 1.64 -8.75
C ILE A 5 19.69 2.49 -9.74
N ASN A 6 19.82 2.00 -10.95
CA ASN A 6 20.51 2.74 -12.00
C ASN A 6 19.67 2.88 -13.28
N TRP A 7 18.36 3.10 -13.08
CA TRP A 7 17.41 3.31 -14.16
C TRP A 7 17.87 4.39 -15.18
N ARG A 8 18.70 5.34 -14.72
CA ARG A 8 19.26 6.40 -15.58
C ARG A 8 20.18 5.89 -16.69
N ASN A 9 20.70 4.66 -16.56
CA ASN A 9 21.55 4.01 -17.57
C ASN A 9 20.73 3.06 -18.46
N LEU A 10 19.44 2.87 -18.21
CA LEU A 10 18.59 2.00 -18.99
C LEU A 10 17.96 2.76 -20.17
N ASN A 11 17.85 2.08 -21.31
CA ASN A 11 17.08 2.57 -22.44
C ASN A 11 15.57 2.27 -22.24
N ALA A 12 14.70 2.82 -23.10
CA ALA A 12 13.26 2.66 -22.97
C ALA A 12 12.79 1.18 -22.95
N SER A 13 13.38 0.31 -23.73
CA SER A 13 13.03 -1.13 -23.75
C SER A 13 13.43 -1.82 -22.44
N GLN A 14 14.56 -1.46 -21.87
CA GLN A 14 15.03 -1.98 -20.59
C GLN A 14 14.16 -1.44 -19.44
N LEU A 15 13.76 -0.16 -19.50
CA LEU A 15 12.82 0.40 -18.53
C LEU A 15 11.46 -0.30 -18.59
N GLU A 16 10.95 -0.57 -19.79
CA GLU A 16 9.70 -1.33 -19.96
C GLU A 16 9.78 -2.71 -19.30
N GLU A 17 10.89 -3.44 -19.50
CA GLU A 17 11.12 -4.75 -18.91
C GLU A 17 11.26 -4.68 -17.39
N GLU A 18 12.07 -3.76 -16.88
CA GLU A 18 12.36 -3.62 -15.45
C GLU A 18 11.14 -3.10 -14.64
N TYR A 19 10.29 -2.26 -15.25
CA TYR A 19 9.07 -1.78 -14.63
C TYR A 19 7.83 -2.63 -14.98
N SER A 20 8.02 -3.77 -15.68
CA SER A 20 7.00 -4.78 -15.88
C SER A 20 7.22 -5.96 -14.92
N PRO A 21 6.56 -6.02 -13.75
CA PRO A 21 6.79 -7.09 -12.76
C PRO A 21 6.55 -8.50 -13.28
N SER A 22 5.73 -8.63 -14.34
CA SER A 22 5.46 -9.92 -14.97
C SER A 22 6.61 -10.44 -15.85
N SER A 23 7.59 -9.61 -16.21
CA SER A 23 8.72 -10.01 -17.06
C SER A 23 9.51 -11.19 -16.49
N VAL A 24 9.71 -11.20 -15.16
CA VAL A 24 10.47 -12.26 -14.46
C VAL A 24 9.66 -13.52 -14.13
N ILE A 25 8.35 -13.52 -14.42
CA ILE A 25 7.45 -14.68 -14.20
C ILE A 25 6.86 -15.23 -15.51
N GLY A 26 7.45 -14.90 -16.66
CA GLY A 26 6.97 -15.35 -17.98
C GLY A 26 5.79 -14.57 -18.54
N GLY A 27 5.52 -13.35 -18.05
CA GLY A 27 4.53 -12.41 -18.61
C GLY A 27 3.08 -12.59 -18.13
N ASN A 28 2.72 -13.75 -17.60
CA ASN A 28 1.34 -14.02 -17.19
C ASN A 28 1.14 -13.87 -15.70
N TYR A 29 0.57 -12.74 -15.28
CA TYR A 29 0.23 -12.45 -13.87
C TYR A 29 -1.24 -12.76 -13.50
N LEU A 30 -2.10 -13.09 -14.46
CA LEU A 30 -3.51 -13.36 -14.22
C LEU A 30 -3.81 -14.44 -13.17
N PRO A 31 -3.02 -15.54 -13.07
CA PRO A 31 -3.24 -16.53 -12.00
C PRO A 31 -3.16 -15.94 -10.59
N PHE A 32 -2.30 -14.94 -10.36
CA PHE A 32 -2.18 -14.25 -9.07
C PHE A 32 -3.38 -13.35 -8.81
N ILE A 33 -3.89 -12.64 -9.83
CA ILE A 33 -5.11 -11.84 -9.70
C ILE A 33 -6.31 -12.74 -9.40
N HIS A 34 -6.43 -13.89 -10.04
CA HIS A 34 -7.46 -14.87 -9.71
C HIS A 34 -7.36 -15.37 -8.26
N GLU A 35 -6.15 -15.50 -7.72
CA GLU A 35 -5.96 -15.87 -6.31
C GLU A 35 -6.38 -14.72 -5.37
N TYR A 36 -6.11 -13.44 -5.73
CA TYR A 36 -6.64 -12.29 -4.98
C TYR A 36 -8.16 -12.30 -4.94
N ILE A 37 -8.81 -12.47 -6.10
CA ILE A 37 -10.27 -12.56 -6.21
C ILE A 37 -10.80 -13.68 -5.33
N LYS A 38 -10.29 -14.90 -5.51
CA LYS A 38 -10.73 -16.08 -4.77
C LYS A 38 -10.63 -15.88 -3.25
N ARG A 39 -9.48 -15.43 -2.75
CA ARG A 39 -9.29 -15.20 -1.31
C ARG A 39 -10.16 -14.05 -0.80
N SER A 40 -10.38 -13.02 -1.61
CA SER A 40 -11.25 -11.91 -1.27
C SER A 40 -12.73 -12.34 -1.21
N ASP A 41 -13.19 -13.18 -2.15
CA ASP A 41 -14.51 -13.77 -2.15
C ASP A 41 -14.74 -14.68 -0.93
N ASP A 42 -13.75 -15.47 -0.54
CA ASP A 42 -13.77 -16.28 0.68
C ASP A 42 -14.00 -15.41 1.94
N VAL A 43 -13.31 -14.26 2.03
CA VAL A 43 -13.49 -13.29 3.11
C VAL A 43 -14.87 -12.63 3.03
N ALA A 44 -15.28 -12.19 1.86
CA ALA A 44 -16.57 -11.52 1.65
C ALA A 44 -17.75 -12.42 2.00
N SER A 45 -17.67 -13.72 1.66
CA SER A 45 -18.72 -14.70 1.97
C SER A 45 -18.83 -15.04 3.46
N SER A 46 -17.77 -14.82 4.22
CA SER A 46 -17.67 -15.22 5.63
C SER A 46 -17.80 -14.05 6.61
N ASN A 47 -17.89 -12.80 6.13
CA ASN A 47 -17.90 -11.62 6.98
C ASN A 47 -18.93 -10.59 6.53
N SER A 48 -19.41 -9.77 7.48
CA SER A 48 -20.24 -8.61 7.16
C SER A 48 -19.37 -7.45 6.68
N ILE A 49 -19.57 -7.02 5.44
CA ILE A 49 -18.89 -5.87 4.86
C ILE A 49 -19.75 -4.63 5.03
N ILE A 50 -19.15 -3.56 5.58
CA ILE A 50 -19.76 -2.24 5.68
C ILE A 50 -19.16 -1.37 4.59
N GLU A 51 -19.93 -1.13 3.53
CA GLU A 51 -19.53 -0.21 2.49
C GLU A 51 -19.70 1.23 2.98
N CYS A 52 -18.61 2.01 2.90
CA CYS A 52 -18.57 3.42 3.28
C CYS A 52 -18.16 4.26 2.08
N PHE A 53 -18.82 5.40 1.87
CA PHE A 53 -18.46 6.36 0.83
C PHE A 53 -17.77 7.57 1.48
N TYR A 54 -16.58 7.90 1.01
CA TYR A 54 -15.77 8.99 1.53
C TYR A 54 -15.73 10.22 0.61
N GLY A 55 -16.28 10.11 -0.59
CA GLY A 55 -16.32 11.19 -1.60
C GLY A 55 -17.44 11.00 -2.61
N PRO A 56 -17.51 11.87 -3.64
CA PRO A 56 -18.63 11.94 -4.57
C PRO A 56 -18.58 10.90 -5.70
N MET A 57 -17.40 10.31 -5.98
CA MET A 57 -17.26 9.33 -7.06
C MET A 57 -17.67 7.95 -6.56
N GLN A 58 -18.16 7.09 -7.45
CA GLN A 58 -18.53 5.71 -7.10
C GLN A 58 -17.32 4.92 -6.57
N SER A 59 -16.13 5.19 -7.08
CA SER A 59 -14.86 4.63 -6.63
C SER A 59 -14.38 5.22 -5.29
N ASN A 60 -14.97 6.32 -4.81
CA ASN A 60 -14.64 6.88 -3.50
C ASN A 60 -15.34 6.09 -2.39
N SER A 61 -15.01 4.80 -2.29
CA SER A 61 -15.64 3.88 -1.36
C SER A 61 -14.61 3.02 -0.61
N ILE A 62 -15.02 2.49 0.52
CA ILE A 62 -14.22 1.65 1.40
C ILE A 62 -15.07 0.45 1.79
N ASP A 63 -14.49 -0.75 1.75
CA ASP A 63 -15.06 -1.92 2.38
C ASP A 63 -14.43 -2.10 3.76
N LEU A 64 -15.23 -1.86 4.81
CA LEU A 64 -14.83 -1.97 6.21
C LEU A 64 -15.35 -3.29 6.79
N ILE A 65 -14.46 -4.06 7.42
CA ILE A 65 -14.78 -5.30 8.13
C ILE A 65 -14.33 -5.17 9.57
N LEU A 66 -15.24 -5.44 10.48
CA LEU A 66 -14.99 -5.35 11.92
C LEU A 66 -14.81 -6.74 12.52
N PRO A 67 -13.93 -6.89 13.52
CA PRO A 67 -13.82 -8.13 14.26
C PRO A 67 -15.09 -8.39 15.08
N GLU A 68 -15.50 -9.65 15.15
CA GLU A 68 -16.63 -10.08 15.96
C GLU A 68 -16.27 -10.16 17.45
N ASN A 69 -17.28 -10.10 18.32
CA ASN A 69 -17.18 -10.40 19.77
C ASN A 69 -16.12 -9.61 20.55
N THR A 70 -15.83 -8.38 20.17
CA THR A 70 -14.85 -7.55 20.85
C THR A 70 -15.52 -6.65 21.92
N PRO A 71 -14.84 -6.41 23.06
CA PRO A 71 -15.34 -5.51 24.09
C PRO A 71 -15.53 -4.07 23.54
N LYS A 72 -16.67 -3.44 23.81
CA LYS A 72 -16.97 -2.09 23.35
C LYS A 72 -16.10 -0.99 23.99
N ASP A 73 -15.47 -1.29 25.09
CA ASP A 73 -14.59 -0.42 25.86
C ASP A 73 -13.13 -0.43 25.39
N LYS A 74 -12.78 -1.27 24.40
CA LYS A 74 -11.43 -1.36 23.84
C LYS A 74 -11.49 -1.18 22.33
N PRO A 75 -11.29 0.03 21.81
CA PRO A 75 -11.23 0.26 20.37
C PRO A 75 -10.08 -0.54 19.73
N PHE A 76 -10.36 -1.17 18.56
CA PHE A 76 -9.36 -1.97 17.85
C PHE A 76 -8.39 -1.11 17.07
N PRO A 77 -7.20 -1.61 16.74
CA PRO A 77 -6.42 -1.06 15.65
C PRO A 77 -7.10 -1.33 14.30
N LEU A 78 -6.82 -0.49 13.31
CA LEU A 78 -7.34 -0.63 11.97
C LEU A 78 -6.19 -0.84 10.98
N LEU A 79 -6.23 -1.95 10.23
CA LEU A 79 -5.40 -2.12 9.04
C LEU A 79 -6.14 -1.52 7.85
N VAL A 80 -5.57 -0.49 7.24
CA VAL A 80 -6.06 0.10 5.98
C VAL A 80 -5.18 -0.39 4.86
N PHE A 81 -5.79 -0.94 3.81
CA PHE A 81 -5.09 -1.46 2.65
C PHE A 81 -5.44 -0.67 1.39
N ILE A 82 -4.40 -0.23 0.66
CA ILE A 82 -4.51 0.43 -0.64
C ILE A 82 -3.96 -0.51 -1.70
N HIS A 83 -4.79 -0.85 -2.70
CA HIS A 83 -4.42 -1.79 -3.76
C HIS A 83 -3.41 -1.23 -4.75
N GLY A 84 -2.74 -2.14 -5.47
CA GLY A 84 -1.84 -1.85 -6.56
C GLY A 84 -2.52 -1.68 -7.91
N GLY A 85 -1.87 -2.16 -9.00
CA GLY A 85 -2.40 -2.11 -10.36
C GLY A 85 -2.01 -0.86 -11.13
N TYR A 86 -0.83 -0.33 -10.88
CA TYR A 86 -0.27 0.86 -11.58
C TYR A 86 -1.22 2.05 -11.69
N TRP A 87 -2.08 2.26 -10.68
CA TRP A 87 -3.11 3.33 -10.65
C TRP A 87 -4.16 3.21 -11.77
N GLN A 88 -4.24 2.06 -12.47
CA GLN A 88 -5.05 1.80 -13.67
C GLN A 88 -5.94 0.58 -13.55
N GLU A 89 -5.63 -0.33 -12.62
CA GLU A 89 -6.26 -1.64 -12.47
C GLU A 89 -6.57 -1.95 -11.01
N LEU A 90 -7.35 -3.01 -10.80
CA LEU A 90 -7.80 -3.51 -9.52
C LEU A 90 -8.78 -2.58 -8.80
N SER A 91 -9.24 -3.04 -7.66
CA SER A 91 -10.18 -2.33 -6.79
C SER A 91 -10.11 -2.85 -5.35
N LYS A 92 -10.92 -2.30 -4.47
CA LYS A 92 -11.10 -2.81 -3.11
C LYS A 92 -11.58 -4.28 -3.09
N LYS A 93 -12.28 -4.74 -4.14
CA LYS A 93 -12.85 -6.10 -4.19
C LYS A 93 -11.77 -7.19 -4.23
N GLU A 94 -10.69 -6.97 -4.97
CA GLU A 94 -9.55 -7.88 -5.03
C GLU A 94 -8.61 -7.73 -3.82
N SER A 95 -8.97 -6.93 -2.82
CA SER A 95 -8.10 -6.52 -1.71
C SER A 95 -8.51 -7.09 -0.34
N LEU A 96 -9.68 -7.73 -0.25
CA LEU A 96 -10.19 -8.24 1.02
C LEU A 96 -9.38 -9.43 1.57
N PHE A 97 -8.56 -10.10 0.74
CA PHE A 97 -7.71 -11.22 1.15
C PHE A 97 -6.85 -10.91 2.38
N ALA A 98 -6.44 -9.65 2.55
CA ALA A 98 -5.62 -9.22 3.68
C ALA A 98 -6.39 -9.16 5.02
N ALA A 99 -7.72 -9.31 5.02
CA ALA A 99 -8.53 -9.36 6.24
C ALA A 99 -8.57 -10.73 6.89
N LYS A 100 -8.26 -11.81 6.17
CA LYS A 100 -8.57 -13.20 6.55
C LYS A 100 -8.18 -13.56 7.97
N ASP A 101 -6.94 -13.30 8.34
CA ASP A 101 -6.39 -13.83 9.60
C ASP A 101 -6.40 -12.80 10.75
N ILE A 102 -6.68 -11.51 10.46
CA ILE A 102 -6.56 -10.43 11.45
C ILE A 102 -7.82 -10.15 12.23
N LEU A 103 -8.99 -10.46 11.68
CA LEU A 103 -10.27 -10.22 12.35
C LEU A 103 -10.38 -11.01 13.66
N SER A 104 -9.96 -12.28 13.66
CA SER A 104 -9.89 -13.12 14.86
C SER A 104 -8.91 -12.61 15.91
N GLU A 105 -7.96 -11.77 15.54
CA GLU A 105 -6.98 -11.12 16.40
C GLU A 105 -7.46 -9.77 16.96
N GLY A 106 -8.70 -9.39 16.67
CA GLY A 106 -9.28 -8.13 17.11
C GLY A 106 -8.66 -6.92 16.38
N ILE A 107 -8.39 -7.05 15.08
CA ILE A 107 -7.92 -5.98 14.20
C ILE A 107 -9.01 -5.75 13.15
N ALA A 108 -9.50 -4.52 13.03
CA ALA A 108 -10.41 -4.13 11.96
C ALA A 108 -9.66 -3.98 10.64
N PHE A 109 -10.36 -4.16 9.52
CA PHE A 109 -9.79 -4.06 8.18
C PHE A 109 -10.58 -3.08 7.32
N ALA A 110 -9.88 -2.29 6.50
CA ALA A 110 -10.48 -1.40 5.51
C ALA A 110 -9.74 -1.52 4.17
N ALA A 111 -10.42 -1.94 3.11
CA ALA A 111 -9.93 -1.86 1.75
C ALA A 111 -10.40 -0.55 1.12
N VAL A 112 -9.46 0.28 0.67
CA VAL A 112 -9.73 1.57 0.04
C VAL A 112 -9.77 1.40 -1.46
N ASP A 113 -10.85 1.86 -2.09
CA ASP A 113 -10.95 2.05 -3.53
C ASP A 113 -10.64 3.51 -3.89
N TYR A 114 -10.25 3.76 -5.12
CA TYR A 114 -9.95 5.10 -5.65
C TYR A 114 -10.21 5.14 -7.16
N THR A 115 -10.38 6.33 -7.71
CA THR A 115 -10.61 6.50 -9.16
C THR A 115 -9.32 6.24 -9.94
N LEU A 116 -9.41 5.37 -10.96
CA LEU A 116 -8.25 4.97 -11.75
C LEU A 116 -7.90 5.96 -12.87
N CYS A 117 -6.63 6.03 -13.23
CA CYS A 117 -6.18 6.62 -14.49
C CYS A 117 -6.79 5.85 -15.68
N PRO A 118 -7.10 6.50 -16.81
CA PRO A 118 -6.87 7.91 -17.13
C PRO A 118 -7.99 8.87 -16.67
N ASN A 119 -9.01 8.40 -15.93
CA ASN A 119 -10.18 9.20 -15.56
C ASN A 119 -9.81 10.37 -14.65
N VAL A 120 -8.75 10.21 -13.84
CA VAL A 120 -8.18 11.24 -12.97
C VAL A 120 -6.66 11.24 -13.06
N THR A 121 -6.01 12.27 -12.51
CA THR A 121 -4.55 12.34 -12.41
C THR A 121 -4.05 11.57 -11.19
N ILE A 122 -2.76 11.20 -11.19
CA ILE A 122 -2.12 10.56 -10.03
C ILE A 122 -2.20 11.45 -8.77
N GLN A 123 -2.14 12.77 -8.90
CA GLN A 123 -2.35 13.69 -7.77
C GLN A 123 -3.76 13.55 -7.20
N ALA A 124 -4.78 13.50 -8.05
CA ALA A 124 -6.16 13.32 -7.60
C ALA A 124 -6.36 11.98 -6.87
N ILE A 125 -5.69 10.92 -7.33
CA ILE A 125 -5.71 9.62 -6.63
C ILE A 125 -5.12 9.75 -5.22
N VAL A 126 -3.99 10.44 -5.08
CA VAL A 126 -3.39 10.70 -3.76
C VAL A 126 -4.34 11.48 -2.87
N ASP A 127 -4.98 12.53 -3.40
CA ASP A 127 -5.95 13.35 -2.68
C ASP A 127 -7.17 12.51 -2.23
N GLU A 128 -7.68 11.63 -3.10
CA GLU A 128 -8.75 10.68 -2.78
C GLU A 128 -8.35 9.73 -1.65
N CYS A 129 -7.15 9.14 -1.70
CA CYS A 129 -6.66 8.25 -0.65
C CYS A 129 -6.47 8.99 0.70
N VAL A 130 -5.98 10.23 0.69
CA VAL A 130 -5.90 11.09 1.90
C VAL A 130 -7.30 11.37 2.45
N MET A 131 -8.26 11.65 1.58
CA MET A 131 -9.67 11.87 1.96
C MET A 131 -10.28 10.59 2.58
N ALA A 132 -9.99 9.41 2.03
CA ALA A 132 -10.42 8.13 2.58
C ALA A 132 -9.89 7.92 4.02
N LEU A 133 -8.62 8.21 4.25
CA LEU A 133 -7.99 8.08 5.56
C LEU A 133 -8.58 9.07 6.58
N ARG A 134 -8.84 10.32 6.18
CA ARG A 134 -9.53 11.31 7.03
C ARG A 134 -10.94 10.86 7.38
N TYR A 135 -11.66 10.34 6.39
CA TYR A 135 -12.99 9.78 6.62
C TYR A 135 -12.94 8.63 7.64
N LEU A 136 -12.04 7.66 7.47
CA LEU A 136 -11.85 6.58 8.43
C LEU A 136 -11.57 7.12 9.83
N GLN A 137 -10.67 8.09 9.99
CA GLN A 137 -10.40 8.69 11.30
C GLN A 137 -11.65 9.34 11.92
N SER A 138 -12.52 9.94 11.11
CA SER A 138 -13.74 10.60 11.59
C SER A 138 -14.82 9.63 12.10
N ILE A 139 -14.84 8.40 11.58
CA ILE A 139 -15.85 7.38 11.92
C ILE A 139 -15.34 6.35 12.94
N GLY A 140 -14.12 6.48 13.47
CA GLY A 140 -13.54 5.53 14.40
C GLY A 140 -14.41 5.24 15.62
N SER A 141 -14.95 6.26 16.26
CA SER A 141 -15.84 6.12 17.40
C SER A 141 -17.18 5.43 17.07
N LYS A 142 -17.68 5.61 15.84
CA LYS A 142 -18.91 4.96 15.36
C LYS A 142 -18.74 3.45 15.24
N TYR A 143 -17.56 3.01 14.81
CA TYR A 143 -17.27 1.61 14.52
C TYR A 143 -16.27 0.96 15.51
N ASN A 144 -16.01 1.64 16.63
CA ASN A 144 -15.17 1.16 17.74
C ASN A 144 -13.73 0.79 17.33
N PHE A 145 -13.13 1.51 16.40
CA PHE A 145 -11.68 1.43 16.16
C PHE A 145 -10.97 2.71 16.58
N ASP A 146 -9.71 2.59 16.99
CA ASP A 146 -8.90 3.73 17.44
C ASP A 146 -8.33 4.50 16.23
N PRO A 147 -8.76 5.75 15.99
CA PRO A 147 -8.25 6.56 14.88
C PRO A 147 -6.75 6.90 14.98
N ASN A 148 -6.11 6.65 16.14
CA ASN A 148 -4.67 6.82 16.33
C ASN A 148 -3.89 5.51 16.10
N LYS A 149 -4.57 4.37 15.95
CA LYS A 149 -3.99 3.05 15.75
C LYS A 149 -4.24 2.53 14.34
N ILE A 150 -4.07 3.40 13.34
CA ILE A 150 -4.17 3.04 11.93
C ILE A 150 -2.81 2.55 11.46
N VAL A 151 -2.76 1.33 10.94
CA VAL A 151 -1.65 0.78 10.18
C VAL A 151 -2.01 0.87 8.70
N LEU A 152 -1.23 1.61 7.92
CA LEU A 152 -1.48 1.83 6.50
C LEU A 152 -0.60 0.90 5.68
N ALA A 153 -1.22 -0.01 4.95
CA ALA A 153 -0.54 -0.95 4.08
C ALA A 153 -0.86 -0.71 2.60
N GLY A 154 0.07 -1.00 1.74
CA GLY A 154 -0.13 -0.99 0.30
C GLY A 154 0.87 -1.87 -0.43
N SER A 155 0.48 -2.32 -1.63
CA SER A 155 1.33 -3.13 -2.51
C SER A 155 1.54 -2.43 -3.85
N SER A 156 2.76 -2.44 -4.38
CA SER A 156 3.08 -1.86 -5.69
C SER A 156 2.70 -0.37 -5.76
N ALA A 157 1.85 0.03 -6.69
CA ALA A 157 1.27 1.37 -6.75
C ALA A 157 0.53 1.76 -5.45
N GLY A 158 -0.04 0.80 -4.73
CA GLY A 158 -0.65 1.04 -3.41
C GLY A 158 0.37 1.40 -2.33
N ALA A 159 1.58 0.85 -2.38
CA ALA A 159 2.67 1.24 -1.48
C ALA A 159 3.17 2.66 -1.78
N HIS A 160 3.21 3.05 -3.06
CA HIS A 160 3.43 4.43 -3.46
C HIS A 160 2.35 5.36 -2.88
N LEU A 161 1.07 5.03 -3.09
CA LEU A 161 -0.06 5.82 -2.59
C LEU A 161 -0.04 5.92 -1.05
N ALA A 162 0.23 4.83 -0.35
CA ALA A 162 0.39 4.83 1.11
C ALA A 162 1.49 5.79 1.56
N SER A 163 2.64 5.77 0.87
CA SER A 163 3.75 6.69 1.14
C SER A 163 3.37 8.16 0.91
N MET A 164 2.68 8.44 -0.20
CA MET A 164 2.20 9.79 -0.50
C MET A 164 1.13 10.26 0.49
N CYS A 165 0.24 9.37 0.94
CA CYS A 165 -0.75 9.68 1.98
C CYS A 165 -0.10 10.10 3.30
N VAL A 166 0.97 9.44 3.72
CA VAL A 166 1.76 9.86 4.89
C VAL A 166 2.30 11.26 4.67
N LEU A 167 2.96 11.49 3.53
CA LEU A 167 3.65 12.75 3.24
C LEU A 167 2.71 13.94 3.08
N GLU A 168 1.57 13.75 2.43
CA GLU A 168 0.61 14.84 2.20
C GLU A 168 -0.39 14.99 3.36
N GLY A 169 -0.82 13.88 3.95
CA GLY A 169 -1.82 13.89 5.02
C GLY A 169 -1.29 14.38 6.36
N MET A 170 0.00 14.16 6.66
CA MET A 170 0.62 14.61 7.92
C MET A 170 1.07 16.07 7.91
N LYS A 171 1.03 16.77 6.78
CA LYS A 171 1.46 18.18 6.65
C LYS A 171 0.46 19.21 7.16
N ALA A 172 -0.78 18.83 7.42
CA ALA A 172 -1.82 19.78 7.81
C ALA A 172 -1.49 20.44 9.16
N LYS A 173 -1.36 21.77 9.16
CA LYS A 173 -1.01 22.57 10.34
C LYS A 173 -2.22 22.96 11.20
N ASP A 174 -3.44 22.70 10.73
CA ASP A 174 -4.72 23.07 11.33
C ASP A 174 -5.29 22.03 12.29
N GLY A 175 -4.50 21.01 12.66
CA GLY A 175 -4.95 19.89 13.50
C GLY A 175 -5.67 18.77 12.73
N SER A 176 -5.87 18.90 11.43
CA SER A 176 -6.43 17.85 10.56
C SER A 176 -5.39 16.86 10.04
N SER A 177 -4.17 16.88 10.60
CA SER A 177 -3.09 15.94 10.23
C SER A 177 -3.53 14.50 10.42
N LEU A 178 -3.25 13.66 9.43
CA LEU A 178 -3.45 12.21 9.54
C LEU A 178 -2.56 11.63 10.64
N ARG A 179 -3.12 10.72 11.40
CA ARG A 179 -2.42 9.95 12.44
C ARG A 179 -2.28 8.52 11.95
N ILE A 180 -1.12 8.20 11.44
CA ILE A 180 -0.75 6.86 10.97
C ILE A 180 0.27 6.30 11.96
N ALA A 181 -0.09 5.21 12.62
CA ALA A 181 0.75 4.60 13.64
C ALA A 181 1.97 3.88 13.03
N SER A 182 1.78 3.24 11.89
CA SER A 182 2.84 2.53 11.16
C SER A 182 2.46 2.35 9.69
N THR A 183 3.47 2.11 8.84
CA THR A 183 3.24 1.74 7.43
C THR A 183 3.82 0.38 7.07
N ILE A 184 3.18 -0.28 6.10
CA ILE A 184 3.66 -1.53 5.50
C ILE A 184 3.64 -1.36 3.99
N LEU A 185 4.82 -1.33 3.41
CA LEU A 185 5.04 -1.00 2.01
C LEU A 185 5.62 -2.22 1.30
N VAL A 186 4.82 -2.84 0.44
CA VAL A 186 5.19 -4.08 -0.25
C VAL A 186 5.47 -3.79 -1.71
N SER A 187 6.70 -4.07 -2.17
CA SER A 187 7.11 -3.97 -3.58
C SER A 187 6.77 -2.62 -4.24
N GLY A 188 6.99 -1.52 -3.51
CA GLY A 188 6.53 -0.18 -3.91
C GLY A 188 7.41 0.49 -4.97
N ILE A 189 6.88 1.55 -5.55
CA ILE A 189 7.60 2.45 -6.46
C ILE A 189 7.69 3.82 -5.77
N TYR A 190 8.88 4.34 -5.60
CA TYR A 190 9.11 5.56 -4.81
C TYR A 190 9.79 6.69 -5.60
N GLU A 191 10.36 6.40 -6.77
CA GLU A 191 10.80 7.37 -7.78
C GLU A 191 10.06 7.08 -9.09
N LEU A 192 9.29 8.05 -9.59
CA LEU A 192 8.38 7.84 -10.72
C LEU A 192 8.94 8.30 -12.08
N GLU A 193 10.09 9.00 -12.09
CA GLU A 193 10.66 9.50 -13.35
C GLU A 193 10.90 8.39 -14.40
N PRO A 194 11.40 7.18 -14.03
CA PRO A 194 11.61 6.11 -15.02
C PRO A 194 10.31 5.63 -15.69
N ILE A 195 9.17 5.71 -15.00
CA ILE A 195 7.85 5.29 -15.55
C ILE A 195 7.44 6.15 -16.76
N ILE A 196 7.94 7.39 -16.88
CA ILE A 196 7.57 8.30 -17.98
C ILE A 196 7.87 7.70 -19.35
N GLN A 197 8.91 6.85 -19.44
CA GLN A 197 9.38 6.26 -20.69
C GLN A 197 8.81 4.85 -20.95
N THR A 198 7.85 4.40 -20.15
CA THR A 198 7.21 3.08 -20.29
C THR A 198 5.77 3.22 -20.78
N SER A 199 5.22 2.14 -21.32
CA SER A 199 3.82 2.05 -21.76
C SER A 199 2.82 2.30 -20.62
N ILE A 200 3.25 2.10 -19.37
CA ILE A 200 2.45 2.40 -18.17
C ILE A 200 2.02 3.87 -18.16
N ASN A 201 2.86 4.77 -18.66
CA ASN A 201 2.57 6.20 -18.69
C ASN A 201 1.52 6.61 -19.72
N ASP A 202 1.14 5.75 -20.66
CA ASP A 202 0.15 6.07 -21.68
C ASP A 202 -1.23 6.45 -21.10
N ALA A 203 -1.62 5.83 -19.98
CA ALA A 203 -2.83 6.17 -19.26
C ALA A 203 -2.60 7.25 -18.19
N ILE A 204 -1.45 7.27 -17.52
CA ILE A 204 -1.16 8.20 -16.42
C ILE A 204 -0.83 9.60 -16.95
N LYS A 205 -0.12 9.68 -18.08
CA LYS A 205 0.29 10.92 -18.77
C LYS A 205 1.13 11.86 -17.89
N MET A 206 2.01 11.27 -17.06
CA MET A 206 2.96 12.06 -16.27
C MET A 206 4.00 12.72 -17.18
N ASN A 207 4.32 13.97 -16.86
CA ASN A 207 5.57 14.60 -17.26
C ASN A 207 6.58 14.57 -16.09
N ARG A 208 7.82 15.00 -16.33
CA ARG A 208 8.87 15.00 -15.31
C ARG A 208 8.49 15.80 -14.06
N THR A 209 7.80 16.93 -14.21
CA THR A 209 7.37 17.75 -13.07
C THR A 209 6.39 16.99 -12.18
N VAL A 210 5.39 16.32 -12.77
CA VAL A 210 4.43 15.50 -12.05
C VAL A 210 5.14 14.29 -11.42
N ALA A 211 5.97 13.57 -12.16
CA ALA A 211 6.71 12.42 -11.63
C ALA A 211 7.55 12.81 -10.40
N ASN A 212 8.31 13.92 -10.48
CA ASN A 212 9.12 14.38 -9.35
C ASN A 212 8.26 14.84 -8.17
N SER A 213 7.12 15.50 -8.43
CA SER A 213 6.21 15.92 -7.37
C SER A 213 5.51 14.75 -6.68
N MET A 214 5.30 13.65 -7.40
CA MET A 214 4.66 12.42 -6.90
C MET A 214 5.65 11.32 -6.48
N SER A 215 6.94 11.61 -6.42
CA SER A 215 7.96 10.66 -5.97
C SER A 215 8.23 10.79 -4.48
N PRO A 216 7.83 9.84 -3.62
CA PRO A 216 8.19 9.83 -2.19
C PRO A 216 9.70 9.91 -1.96
N MET A 217 10.49 9.30 -2.85
CA MET A 217 11.95 9.33 -2.82
C MET A 217 12.53 10.75 -2.80
N LEU A 218 11.83 11.75 -3.34
CA LEU A 218 12.29 13.12 -3.46
C LEU A 218 11.73 14.06 -2.38
N LYS A 219 11.08 13.51 -1.35
CA LYS A 219 10.43 14.29 -0.28
C LYS A 219 11.26 14.32 1.01
N ASP A 220 10.86 15.23 1.91
CA ASP A 220 11.28 15.20 3.31
C ASP A 220 10.52 14.08 4.04
N LEU A 221 11.27 13.17 4.65
CA LEU A 221 10.74 11.95 5.29
C LEU A 221 10.80 12.02 6.82
N GLY A 222 11.18 13.16 7.41
CA GLY A 222 11.46 13.27 8.85
C GLY A 222 10.30 12.97 9.80
N ASN A 223 9.06 12.96 9.30
CA ASN A 223 7.87 12.62 10.08
C ASN A 223 7.22 11.30 9.63
N PHE A 224 7.93 10.46 8.89
CA PHE A 224 7.40 9.18 8.46
C PHE A 224 7.27 8.22 9.66
N PRO A 225 6.18 7.44 9.79
CA PRO A 225 6.00 6.53 10.93
C PRO A 225 6.91 5.31 10.83
N ASP A 226 6.95 4.49 11.90
CA ASP A 226 7.60 3.17 11.88
C ASP A 226 7.13 2.38 10.65
N THR A 227 8.09 1.84 9.89
CA THR A 227 7.81 1.28 8.57
C THR A 227 8.38 -0.12 8.38
N LEU A 228 7.56 -0.99 7.84
CA LEU A 228 7.95 -2.29 7.29
C LEU A 228 7.99 -2.18 5.77
N ILE A 229 9.16 -2.39 5.15
CA ILE A 229 9.33 -2.43 3.69
C ILE A 229 9.76 -3.83 3.28
N VAL A 230 9.04 -4.43 2.34
CA VAL A 230 9.35 -5.78 1.86
C VAL A 230 9.17 -5.88 0.36
N TRP A 231 9.87 -6.83 -0.23
CA TRP A 231 9.77 -7.18 -1.65
C TRP A 231 10.04 -8.67 -1.84
N GLY A 232 9.64 -9.23 -2.97
CA GLY A 232 9.89 -10.62 -3.31
C GLY A 232 11.30 -10.84 -3.86
N GLU A 233 11.88 -12.00 -3.62
CA GLU A 233 13.17 -12.43 -4.20
C GLU A 233 13.12 -12.43 -5.73
N ASN A 234 11.98 -12.86 -6.30
CA ASN A 234 11.76 -13.02 -7.73
C ASN A 234 11.06 -11.77 -8.31
N GLU A 235 11.64 -10.59 -8.07
CA GLU A 235 11.23 -9.33 -8.68
C GLU A 235 12.35 -8.78 -9.57
N THR A 236 12.01 -7.83 -10.46
CA THR A 236 13.01 -7.14 -11.28
C THR A 236 13.99 -6.36 -10.41
N ALA A 237 15.17 -6.07 -10.92
CA ALA A 237 16.21 -5.36 -10.19
C ALA A 237 15.73 -3.95 -9.75
N GLU A 238 14.97 -3.26 -10.61
CA GLU A 238 14.47 -1.92 -10.30
C GLU A 238 13.40 -1.92 -9.19
N PHE A 239 12.47 -2.87 -9.13
CA PHE A 239 11.52 -2.96 -8.01
C PHE A 239 12.20 -3.25 -6.68
N LYS A 240 13.16 -4.19 -6.68
CA LYS A 240 13.99 -4.49 -5.50
C LYS A 240 14.82 -3.27 -5.09
N GLY A 241 15.42 -2.61 -6.07
CA GLY A 241 16.20 -1.41 -5.90
C GLY A 241 15.37 -0.26 -5.30
N GLN A 242 14.19 0.04 -5.84
CA GLN A 242 13.27 1.05 -5.34
C GLN A 242 12.98 0.87 -3.84
N SER A 243 12.63 -0.36 -3.44
CA SER A 243 12.35 -0.68 -2.03
C SER A 243 13.57 -0.55 -1.13
N ASN A 244 14.73 -1.06 -1.58
CA ASN A 244 15.97 -1.00 -0.82
C ASN A 244 16.48 0.45 -0.63
N VAL A 245 16.48 1.26 -1.70
CA VAL A 245 16.96 2.65 -1.61
C VAL A 245 16.01 3.50 -0.76
N PHE A 246 14.69 3.32 -0.91
CA PHE A 246 13.73 4.05 -0.10
C PHE A 246 13.84 3.69 1.39
N SER A 247 14.07 2.41 1.72
CA SER A 247 14.30 1.99 3.10
C SER A 247 15.53 2.65 3.72
N LYS A 248 16.64 2.71 2.97
CA LYS A 248 17.88 3.40 3.43
C LYS A 248 17.63 4.89 3.66
N LYS A 249 16.91 5.53 2.73
CA LYS A 249 16.59 6.95 2.85
C LYS A 249 15.71 7.23 4.09
N LEU A 250 14.70 6.42 4.36
CA LEU A 250 13.90 6.56 5.59
C LEU A 250 14.78 6.43 6.85
N ILE A 251 15.72 5.50 6.87
CA ILE A 251 16.67 5.33 7.99
C ILE A 251 17.56 6.58 8.15
N GLU A 252 18.04 7.18 7.06
CA GLU A 252 18.82 8.43 7.09
C GLU A 252 18.03 9.60 7.68
N PHE A 253 16.69 9.61 7.52
CA PHE A 253 15.78 10.56 8.16
C PHE A 253 15.40 10.20 9.60
N GLY A 254 15.99 9.14 10.17
CA GLY A 254 15.75 8.71 11.56
C GLY A 254 14.49 7.86 11.77
N VAL A 255 13.87 7.40 10.70
CA VAL A 255 12.68 6.53 10.78
C VAL A 255 13.11 5.12 11.21
N ASN A 256 12.33 4.50 12.09
CA ASN A 256 12.54 3.10 12.46
C ASN A 256 11.99 2.19 11.34
N VAL A 257 12.88 1.60 10.56
CA VAL A 257 12.55 0.77 9.39
C VAL A 257 13.00 -0.66 9.60
N LYS A 258 12.12 -1.60 9.31
CA LYS A 258 12.48 -2.99 9.02
C LYS A 258 12.33 -3.23 7.52
N ALA A 259 13.40 -3.61 6.84
CA ALA A 259 13.37 -3.92 5.41
C ALA A 259 14.00 -5.28 5.11
N PHE A 260 13.37 -6.08 4.25
CA PHE A 260 13.89 -7.38 3.83
C PHE A 260 13.24 -7.91 2.55
N GLU A 261 13.97 -8.79 1.89
CA GLU A 261 13.51 -9.61 0.77
C GLU A 261 12.82 -10.87 1.29
N VAL A 262 11.68 -11.25 0.68
CA VAL A 262 10.93 -12.47 1.02
C VAL A 262 11.34 -13.58 0.05
N PRO A 263 11.99 -14.67 0.55
CA PRO A 263 12.45 -15.75 -0.30
C PRO A 263 11.33 -16.42 -1.09
N SER A 264 11.61 -16.79 -2.33
CA SER A 264 10.73 -17.52 -3.24
C SER A 264 9.42 -16.80 -3.59
N ARG A 265 9.28 -15.51 -3.26
CA ARG A 265 8.14 -14.70 -3.65
C ARG A 265 8.47 -13.81 -4.84
N ASN A 266 7.44 -13.54 -5.63
CA ASN A 266 7.46 -12.56 -6.71
C ASN A 266 6.60 -11.34 -6.35
N HIS A 267 6.54 -10.37 -7.23
CA HIS A 267 5.81 -9.11 -7.06
C HIS A 267 4.31 -9.29 -6.70
N PHE A 268 3.69 -10.36 -7.23
CA PHE A 268 2.25 -10.57 -7.09
C PHE A 268 1.89 -11.42 -5.88
N ASP A 269 2.72 -12.39 -5.50
CA ASP A 269 2.36 -13.32 -4.42
C ASP A 269 2.94 -12.92 -3.04
N VAL A 270 3.93 -12.04 -2.99
CA VAL A 270 4.51 -11.57 -1.72
C VAL A 270 3.45 -10.91 -0.84
N ILE A 271 2.51 -10.17 -1.41
CA ILE A 271 1.46 -9.48 -0.63
C ILE A 271 0.46 -10.44 -0.01
N LEU A 272 0.27 -11.62 -0.57
CA LEU A 272 -0.62 -12.66 -0.01
C LEU A 272 -0.13 -13.22 1.32
N ASP A 273 1.12 -12.97 1.65
CA ASP A 273 1.73 -13.35 2.93
C ASP A 273 1.45 -12.36 4.07
N LEU A 274 0.91 -11.18 3.77
CA LEU A 274 0.84 -10.03 4.69
C LEU A 274 0.28 -10.38 6.07
N THR A 275 -0.79 -11.15 6.15
CA THR A 275 -1.45 -11.48 7.41
C THR A 275 -1.27 -12.94 7.84
N ASN A 276 -0.53 -13.74 7.09
CA ASN A 276 -0.28 -15.13 7.40
C ASN A 276 0.88 -15.28 8.40
N ARG A 277 0.59 -15.65 9.65
CA ARG A 277 1.59 -15.81 10.74
C ARG A 277 2.72 -16.79 10.41
N ASN A 278 2.51 -17.74 9.51
CA ASN A 278 3.48 -18.77 9.15
C ASN A 278 4.48 -18.30 8.07
N THR A 279 4.38 -17.07 7.60
CA THR A 279 5.30 -16.48 6.65
C THR A 279 6.19 -15.43 7.31
N LEU A 280 7.32 -15.10 6.66
CA LEU A 280 8.23 -14.08 7.18
C LEU A 280 7.55 -12.70 7.26
N LEU A 281 6.83 -12.32 6.21
CA LEU A 281 6.09 -11.05 6.18
C LEU A 281 5.00 -11.00 7.26
N GLY A 282 4.19 -12.04 7.37
CA GLY A 282 3.13 -12.09 8.37
C GLY A 282 3.68 -12.09 9.81
N TYR A 283 4.78 -12.78 10.07
CA TYR A 283 5.45 -12.73 11.39
C TYR A 283 5.85 -11.29 11.76
N GLU A 284 6.49 -10.56 10.86
CA GLU A 284 6.91 -9.16 11.11
C GLU A 284 5.70 -8.19 11.16
N PHE A 285 4.65 -8.46 10.38
CA PHE A 285 3.37 -7.75 10.49
C PHE A 285 2.82 -7.82 11.91
N TYR A 286 2.71 -9.03 12.49
CA TYR A 286 2.16 -9.18 13.84
C TYR A 286 3.05 -8.58 14.93
N LYS A 287 4.36 -8.52 14.72
CA LYS A 287 5.28 -7.78 15.63
C LYS A 287 5.01 -6.27 15.58
N LEU A 288 4.78 -5.73 14.39
CA LEU A 288 4.45 -4.32 14.20
C LEU A 288 3.10 -4.00 14.87
N ILE A 289 2.07 -4.81 14.59
CA ILE A 289 0.73 -4.65 15.17
C ILE A 289 0.75 -4.73 16.72
N ALA A 290 1.57 -5.61 17.29
CA ALA A 290 1.69 -5.70 18.74
C ALA A 290 2.16 -4.40 19.40
N LYS A 291 3.08 -3.66 18.74
CA LYS A 291 3.51 -2.32 19.20
C LYS A 291 2.38 -1.29 19.08
N VAL A 292 1.58 -1.36 18.03
CA VAL A 292 0.46 -0.43 17.83
C VAL A 292 -0.68 -0.70 18.81
N LYS A 293 -0.86 -1.95 19.25
CA LYS A 293 -1.86 -2.33 20.26
C LYS A 293 -1.51 -1.83 21.67
N SER A 294 -0.22 -1.79 22.00
CA SER A 294 0.27 -1.30 23.30
C SER A 294 0.07 0.20 23.44
#